data_39651c64096e939d9a59bc4e909cb8f9
#
_entry.id   39651c64096e939d9a59bc4e909cb8f9
#
_cell.length_a   1.000
_cell.length_b   1.000
_cell.length_c   1.000
_cell.angle_alpha   90.00
_cell.angle_beta   90.00
_cell.angle_gamma   90.00
#
_symmetry.space_group_name_H-M   'P 1'
#
loop_
_entity.id
_entity.type
_entity.pdbx_description
1 polymer ?
#
loop_
_entity_poly.entity_id
_entity_poly.type
_entity_poly.pdbx_seq_one_letter_code
_entity_poly.pdbx_strand_id
1 'polypeptide(L)' 'MRTIAEHDTVRVVALTGSPADHLIRSTSERPPRVGDVGTVVDIAARLGGIGRHYVVQLSHPDARPIWLAVFAAHELEIVS' A
#
# COMPACT_ATOMS: atom_id res chain seq x y z
N MET A 1 -10.02 -15.28 8.66
CA MET A 1 -9.08 -14.31 8.06
C MET A 1 -9.40 -12.92 8.57
N ARG A 2 -8.46 -12.22 9.13
CA ARG A 2 -8.74 -10.88 9.66
C ARG A 2 -8.66 -9.83 8.56
N THR A 3 -9.40 -8.74 8.79
CA THR A 3 -9.37 -7.59 7.89
C THR A 3 -8.09 -6.78 8.10
N ILE A 4 -7.52 -6.26 7.02
CA ILE A 4 -6.37 -5.37 7.11
C ILE A 4 -6.77 -4.12 7.91
N ALA A 5 -5.91 -3.72 8.84
CA ALA A 5 -6.14 -2.57 9.71
C ALA A 5 -4.96 -1.61 9.66
N GLU A 6 -5.17 -0.38 10.15
CA GLU A 6 -4.08 0.58 10.30
C GLU A 6 -2.96 -0.03 11.14
N HIS A 7 -1.74 0.29 10.76
CA HIS A 7 -0.49 -0.17 11.40
C HIS A 7 -0.15 -1.63 11.12
N ASP A 8 -0.97 -2.35 10.36
CA ASP A 8 -0.61 -3.70 9.92
C ASP A 8 0.58 -3.63 8.97
N THR A 9 1.45 -4.63 9.08
CA THR A 9 2.51 -4.83 8.10
C THR A 9 1.97 -5.73 7.00
N VAL A 10 2.10 -5.27 5.76
CA VAL A 10 1.54 -5.96 4.59
C VAL A 10 2.60 -6.12 3.50
N ARG A 11 2.42 -7.17 2.69
CA ARG A 11 3.24 -7.42 1.52
C ARG A 11 2.42 -7.19 0.27
N VAL A 12 3.01 -6.55 -0.72
CA VAL A 12 2.38 -6.39 -2.04
C VAL A 12 2.49 -7.73 -2.78
N VAL A 13 1.35 -8.33 -3.07
CA VAL A 13 1.29 -9.63 -3.75
C VAL A 13 0.82 -9.53 -5.20
N ALA A 14 0.22 -8.42 -5.57
CA ALA A 14 -0.22 -8.17 -6.94
C ALA A 14 -0.27 -6.67 -7.19
N LEU A 15 -0.08 -6.28 -8.44
CA LEU A 15 -0.23 -4.89 -8.89
C LEU A 15 -1.18 -4.91 -10.09
N THR A 16 -2.41 -4.45 -9.87
CA THR A 16 -3.41 -4.36 -10.93
C THR A 16 -3.26 -3.00 -11.59
N GLY A 17 -2.89 -2.98 -12.87
CA GLY A 17 -2.58 -1.75 -13.58
C GLY A 17 -1.09 -1.41 -13.51
N SER A 18 -0.74 -0.18 -13.82
CA SER A 18 0.64 0.29 -13.75
C SER A 18 1.06 0.55 -12.31
N PRO A 19 2.28 0.19 -11.89
CA PRO A 19 2.76 0.53 -10.55
C PRO A 19 2.69 2.03 -10.25
N ALA A 20 2.87 2.87 -11.25
CA ALA A 20 2.78 4.32 -11.08
C ALA A 20 1.37 4.79 -10.72
N ASP A 21 0.35 4.03 -11.11
CA ASP A 21 -1.05 4.39 -10.81
C ASP A 21 -1.36 4.29 -9.32
N HIS A 22 -0.53 3.59 -8.55
CA HIS A 22 -0.71 3.44 -7.12
C HIS A 22 -0.07 4.55 -6.32
N LEU A 23 0.87 5.31 -6.91
CA LEU A 23 1.62 6.33 -6.18
C LEU A 23 0.75 7.51 -5.80
N ILE A 24 0.90 7.97 -4.55
CA ILE A 24 0.27 9.20 -4.07
C ILE A 24 1.19 10.39 -4.29
N ARG A 25 2.51 10.18 -4.14
CA ARG A 25 3.50 11.24 -4.25
C ARG A 25 4.39 11.05 -5.46
N SER A 26 4.55 12.11 -6.24
CA SER A 26 5.47 12.11 -7.37
C SER A 26 6.94 12.08 -6.94
N THR A 27 7.21 12.39 -5.67
CA THR A 27 8.57 12.38 -5.12
C THR A 27 9.00 11.04 -4.55
N SER A 28 8.23 9.99 -4.79
CA SER A 28 8.60 8.64 -4.37
C SER A 28 9.93 8.23 -5.02
N GLU A 29 10.75 7.50 -4.27
CA GLU A 29 12.04 7.05 -4.75
C GLU A 29 11.91 6.09 -5.93
N ARG A 30 10.91 5.21 -5.86
CA ARG A 30 10.57 4.27 -6.92
C ARG A 30 9.11 3.83 -6.78
N PRO A 31 8.50 3.28 -7.81
CA PRO A 31 7.15 2.73 -7.68
C PRO A 31 7.14 1.43 -6.87
N PRO A 32 5.97 1.04 -6.32
CA PRO A 32 5.83 -0.24 -5.63
C PRO A 32 6.11 -1.42 -6.53
N ARG A 33 6.55 -2.52 -5.93
CA ARG A 33 6.80 -3.78 -6.61
C ARG A 33 6.19 -4.94 -5.84
N VAL A 34 5.80 -5.98 -6.55
CA VAL A 34 5.38 -7.23 -5.90
C VAL A 34 6.53 -7.75 -5.03
N GLY A 35 6.22 -8.09 -3.79
CA GLY A 35 7.20 -8.51 -2.79
C GLY A 35 7.60 -7.42 -1.81
N ASP A 36 7.29 -6.17 -2.10
CA ASP A 36 7.55 -5.08 -1.16
C ASP A 36 6.71 -5.25 0.11
N VAL A 37 7.31 -4.94 1.25
CA VAL A 37 6.65 -5.01 2.56
C VAL A 37 6.60 -3.60 3.15
N GLY A 38 5.41 -3.15 3.47
CA GLY A 38 5.21 -1.82 4.03
C GLY A 38 4.20 -1.83 5.17
N THR A 39 3.84 -0.63 5.63
CA THR A 39 2.91 -0.46 6.75
C THR A 39 1.68 0.31 6.28
N VAL A 40 0.49 -0.17 6.69
CA VAL A 40 -0.76 0.52 6.42
C VAL A 40 -0.83 1.76 7.29
N VAL A 41 -0.87 2.94 6.67
CA VAL A 41 -0.89 4.21 7.39
C VAL A 41 -2.27 4.84 7.41
N ASP A 42 -3.17 4.41 6.51
CA ASP A 42 -4.54 4.90 6.48
C ASP A 42 -5.43 3.92 5.72
N ILE A 43 -6.72 3.99 5.97
CA ILE A 43 -7.72 3.21 5.27
C ILE A 43 -8.82 4.17 4.85
N ALA A 44 -9.11 4.21 3.55
CA ALA A 44 -10.12 5.09 3.00
C ALA A 44 -11.21 4.29 2.31
N ALA A 45 -12.47 4.71 2.51
CA ALA A 45 -13.57 4.18 1.72
C ALA A 45 -13.45 4.71 0.30
N ARG A 46 -13.72 3.86 -0.68
CA ARG A 46 -13.72 4.30 -2.08
C ARG A 46 -14.90 5.23 -2.31
N LEU A 47 -14.62 6.41 -2.88
CA LEU A 47 -15.66 7.39 -3.18
C LEU A 47 -16.66 6.80 -4.18
N GLY A 48 -17.92 6.72 -3.77
CA GLY A 48 -19.00 6.22 -4.63
C GLY A 48 -18.89 4.76 -5.01
N GLY A 49 -18.01 3.98 -4.39
CA GLY A 49 -17.75 2.61 -4.76
C GLY A 49 -17.86 1.62 -3.62
N ILE A 50 -17.68 0.36 -3.97
CA ILE A 50 -17.66 -0.76 -3.03
C ILE A 50 -16.19 -1.07 -2.70
N GLY A 51 -15.91 -1.32 -1.41
CA GLY A 51 -14.61 -1.73 -0.95
C GLY A 51 -13.82 -0.61 -0.31
N ARG A 52 -12.62 -0.95 0.12
CA ARG A 52 -11.72 -0.03 0.81
C ARG A 52 -10.40 0.07 0.07
N HIS A 53 -9.80 1.25 0.16
CA HIS A 53 -8.45 1.46 -0.31
C HIS A 53 -7.52 1.58 0.90
N TYR A 54 -6.37 0.96 0.80
CA TYR A 54 -5.38 0.94 1.86
C TYR A 54 -4.19 1.77 1.42
N VAL A 55 -3.87 2.79 2.22
CA VAL A 55 -2.70 3.62 1.99
C VAL A 55 -1.53 2.97 2.70
N VAL A 56 -0.51 2.59 1.96
CA VAL A 56 0.65 1.87 2.47
C VAL A 56 1.90 2.68 2.23
N GLN A 57 2.78 2.71 3.22
CA GLN A 57 4.07 3.38 3.13
C GLN A 57 5.19 2.37 3.28
N LEU A 58 6.15 2.43 2.37
CA LEU A 58 7.41 1.71 2.50
C LEU A 58 8.51 2.72 2.75
N SER A 59 9.31 2.48 3.78
CA SER A 59 10.39 3.38 4.18
C SER A 59 11.69 2.62 4.39
N HIS A 60 12.81 3.33 4.25
CA HIS A 60 14.11 2.83 4.66
C HIS A 60 14.17 2.71 6.20
N PRO A 61 15.10 1.93 6.77
CA PRO A 61 15.23 1.81 8.22
C PRO A 61 15.42 3.15 8.94
N ASP A 62 15.94 4.17 8.27
CA ASP A 62 16.11 5.52 8.82
C ASP A 62 14.88 6.42 8.65
N ALA A 63 13.74 5.81 8.32
CA ALA A 63 12.44 6.47 8.13
C ALA A 63 12.31 7.32 6.85
N ARG A 64 13.29 7.32 5.96
CA ARG A 64 13.13 7.99 4.66
C ARG A 64 12.13 7.24 3.81
N PRO A 65 11.08 7.91 3.28
CA PRO A 65 10.07 7.21 2.49
C PRO A 65 10.63 6.73 1.15
N ILE A 66 10.29 5.50 0.78
CA ILE A 66 10.59 4.95 -0.55
C ILE A 66 9.40 5.22 -1.45
N TRP A 67 8.20 4.85 -1.00
CA TRP A 67 6.97 5.19 -1.70
C TRP A 67 5.80 5.26 -0.72
N LEU A 68 4.77 5.99 -1.12
CA LEU A 68 3.46 6.04 -0.48
C LEU A 68 2.43 5.78 -1.56
N ALA A 69 1.63 4.75 -1.40
CA ALA A 69 0.75 4.29 -2.47
C ALA A 69 -0.56 3.73 -1.94
N VAL A 70 -1.55 3.65 -2.82
CA VAL A 70 -2.89 3.13 -2.51
C VAL A 70 -3.06 1.76 -3.14
N PHE A 71 -3.62 0.82 -2.38
CA PHE A 71 -3.85 -0.55 -2.85
C PHE A 71 -5.26 -1.01 -2.52
N ALA A 72 -5.76 -1.94 -3.33
CA ALA A 72 -6.96 -2.70 -3.01
C ALA A 72 -6.58 -3.88 -2.10
N ALA A 73 -7.58 -4.41 -1.39
CA ALA A 73 -7.33 -5.51 -0.45
C ALA A 73 -6.68 -6.74 -1.11
N HIS A 74 -7.10 -7.08 -2.34
CA HIS A 74 -6.58 -8.25 -3.03
C HIS A 74 -5.14 -8.12 -3.48
N GLU A 75 -4.59 -6.89 -3.43
CA GLU A 75 -3.20 -6.64 -3.80
C GLU A 75 -2.24 -6.82 -2.63
N LEU A 76 -2.77 -7.00 -1.42
CA LEU A 76 -2.00 -7.03 -0.18
C LEU A 76 -2.21 -8.33 0.59
N GLU A 77 -1.15 -8.75 1.30
CA GLU A 77 -1.19 -9.86 2.23
C GLU A 77 -0.70 -9.36 3.58
N ILE A 78 -1.43 -9.70 4.66
CA ILE A 78 -1.01 -9.34 6.01
C ILE A 78 0.20 -10.18 6.39
N VAL A 79 1.26 -9.53 6.82
CA VAL A 79 2.49 -10.20 7.26
C VAL A 79 2.53 -10.26 8.78
N SER A 80 2.07 -9.23 9.43
CA SER A 80 1.97 -9.20 10.90
C SER A 80 1.02 -8.11 11.38
#